data_0d556d9996950cefd277d116e9627b22
#
_entry.id   0d556d9996950cefd277d116e9627b22
#
_cell.length_a   1.000
_cell.length_b   1.000
_cell.length_c   1.000
_cell.angle_alpha   90.00
_cell.angle_beta   90.00
_cell.angle_gamma   90.00
#
_symmetry.space_group_name_H-M   'P 1'
#
loop_
_entity.id
_entity.type
_entity.pdbx_description
1 polymer ?
#
loop_
_entity_poly.entity_id
_entity_poly.type
_entity_poly.pdbx_seq_one_letter_code
_entity_poly.pdbx_strand_id
1 'polypeptide(L)'
;MATTRTERASGLPALLARTPFGVLRPSDAQVVYARPRQEFQRLTERGVLHKLSTGYYATVPAHSHDRTWRPSLEAAAYGIAAADYGAQGAILMGLSAARLHGAIPRALGVAVVAIDRNRPNLKLADRDATVLFVRRDTGRLDAERVSTDLGAALATTVEQTLLDLAHRPDLGGVTNEAQDAVRALWPRADPHQLEHIAAERRLLTALRRARSWVGE
;
A
#
# COMPACT_ATOMS: atom_id res chain seq x y z
N MET A 1 -20.45 -15.28 -22.95
CA MET A 1 -20.18 -16.57 -22.29
C MET A 1 -18.67 -16.81 -22.05
N ALA A 2 -17.96 -15.85 -21.44
CA ALA A 2 -16.49 -15.97 -21.19
C ALA A 2 -16.13 -16.09 -19.70
N THR A 3 -17.10 -16.10 -18.81
CA THR A 3 -16.92 -16.02 -17.34
C THR A 3 -16.55 -17.37 -16.71
N THR A 4 -16.81 -18.48 -17.37
CA THR A 4 -16.69 -19.84 -16.78
C THR A 4 -15.27 -20.40 -16.78
N ARG A 5 -14.35 -19.84 -17.57
CA ARG A 5 -13.00 -20.41 -17.76
C ARG A 5 -11.99 -19.93 -16.69
N THR A 6 -12.14 -18.70 -16.19
CA THR A 6 -11.24 -18.10 -15.18
C THR A 6 -11.51 -18.67 -13.80
N GLU A 7 -12.75 -19.01 -13.47
CA GLU A 7 -13.14 -19.56 -12.17
C GLU A 7 -12.59 -20.97 -11.90
N ARG A 8 -12.46 -21.80 -12.93
CA ARG A 8 -11.94 -23.17 -12.80
C ARG A 8 -10.42 -23.22 -12.59
N ALA A 9 -9.69 -22.19 -13.01
CA ALA A 9 -8.23 -22.18 -12.92
C ALA A 9 -7.72 -21.76 -11.52
N SER A 10 -8.44 -20.87 -10.81
CA SER A 10 -7.99 -20.36 -9.50
C SER A 10 -8.46 -21.19 -8.30
N GLY A 11 -9.51 -21.97 -8.44
CA GLY A 11 -10.15 -22.68 -7.32
C GLY A 11 -10.80 -21.77 -6.28
N LEU A 12 -10.91 -20.45 -6.57
CA LEU A 12 -11.61 -19.46 -5.76
C LEU A 12 -13.02 -19.24 -6.32
N PRO A 13 -14.05 -19.15 -5.45
CA PRO A 13 -15.38 -18.71 -5.86
C PRO A 13 -15.34 -17.32 -6.49
N ALA A 14 -16.19 -17.07 -7.48
CA ALA A 14 -16.24 -15.80 -8.22
C ALA A 14 -16.39 -14.56 -7.31
N LEU A 15 -17.14 -14.69 -6.23
CA LEU A 15 -17.33 -13.63 -5.25
C LEU A 15 -16.00 -13.19 -4.62
N LEU A 16 -15.16 -14.16 -4.25
CA LEU A 16 -13.86 -13.89 -3.64
C LEU A 16 -12.81 -13.47 -4.67
N ALA A 17 -12.88 -14.01 -5.88
CA ALA A 17 -11.98 -13.64 -6.98
C ALA A 17 -12.13 -12.19 -7.44
N ARG A 18 -13.27 -11.54 -7.14
CA ARG A 18 -13.56 -10.14 -7.49
C ARG A 18 -13.25 -9.15 -6.37
N THR A 19 -12.68 -9.60 -5.25
CA THR A 19 -12.32 -8.70 -4.16
C THR A 19 -11.28 -7.68 -4.65
N PRO A 20 -11.49 -6.39 -4.39
CA PRO A 20 -10.55 -5.34 -4.80
C PRO A 20 -9.14 -5.65 -4.27
N PHE A 21 -8.12 -5.46 -5.10
CA PHE A 21 -6.71 -5.70 -4.76
C PHE A 21 -6.38 -7.15 -4.36
N GLY A 22 -7.29 -8.10 -4.60
CA GLY A 22 -7.04 -9.52 -4.36
C GLY A 22 -6.65 -9.87 -2.92
N VAL A 23 -6.87 -8.98 -1.94
CA VAL A 23 -6.62 -9.27 -0.52
C VAL A 23 -7.93 -9.64 0.17
N LEU A 24 -7.93 -10.81 0.79
CA LEU A 24 -9.08 -11.48 1.38
C LEU A 24 -8.89 -11.68 2.88
N ARG A 25 -9.98 -11.61 3.64
CA ARG A 25 -10.04 -12.02 5.03
C ARG A 25 -10.96 -13.25 5.17
N PRO A 26 -10.68 -14.19 6.08
CA PRO A 26 -11.60 -15.29 6.35
C PRO A 26 -13.01 -14.83 6.76
N SER A 27 -13.13 -13.66 7.40
CA SER A 27 -14.42 -13.04 7.73
C SER A 27 -15.28 -12.74 6.51
N ASP A 28 -14.67 -12.31 5.41
CA ASP A 28 -15.36 -11.93 4.18
C ASP A 28 -15.87 -13.15 3.40
N ALA A 29 -15.30 -14.32 3.70
CA ALA A 29 -15.61 -15.58 3.05
C ALA A 29 -16.67 -16.42 3.79
N GLN A 30 -17.24 -15.95 4.89
CA GLN A 30 -18.28 -16.65 5.66
C GLN A 30 -19.55 -16.90 4.85
N VAL A 31 -19.83 -16.06 3.87
CA VAL A 31 -20.97 -16.23 2.94
C VAL A 31 -20.76 -17.36 1.93
N VAL A 32 -19.53 -17.86 1.78
CA VAL A 32 -19.15 -18.87 0.80
C VAL A 32 -18.73 -20.18 1.45
N TYR A 33 -18.02 -20.11 2.59
CA TYR A 33 -17.45 -21.26 3.26
C TYR A 33 -18.00 -21.41 4.68
N ALA A 34 -18.40 -22.62 5.04
CA ALA A 34 -18.81 -22.94 6.42
C ALA A 34 -17.64 -22.82 7.43
N ARG A 35 -16.42 -23.07 6.96
CA ARG A 35 -15.19 -23.00 7.77
C ARG A 35 -14.09 -22.22 7.05
N PRO A 36 -14.20 -20.88 6.93
CA PRO A 36 -13.32 -20.06 6.08
C PRO A 36 -11.84 -20.18 6.44
N ARG A 37 -11.49 -20.25 7.73
CA ARG A 37 -10.08 -20.35 8.17
C ARG A 37 -9.42 -21.64 7.71
N GLN A 38 -10.12 -22.77 7.79
CA GLN A 38 -9.60 -24.07 7.32
C GLN A 38 -9.47 -24.08 5.80
N GLU A 39 -10.46 -23.50 5.09
CA GLU A 39 -10.43 -23.43 3.64
C GLU A 39 -9.31 -22.52 3.15
N PHE A 40 -9.08 -21.38 3.80
CA PHE A 40 -7.95 -20.48 3.46
C PHE A 40 -6.60 -21.15 3.68
N GLN A 41 -6.47 -21.97 4.73
CA GLN A 41 -5.26 -22.77 4.92
C GLN A 41 -5.04 -23.75 3.75
N ARG A 42 -6.06 -24.50 3.36
CA ARG A 42 -6.00 -25.43 2.22
C ARG A 42 -5.66 -24.72 0.90
N LEU A 43 -6.28 -23.57 0.66
CA LEU A 43 -5.99 -22.73 -0.51
C LEU A 43 -4.55 -22.20 -0.51
N THR A 44 -4.00 -21.90 0.65
CA THR A 44 -2.59 -21.51 0.80
C THR A 44 -1.65 -22.68 0.53
N GLU A 45 -1.94 -23.86 1.05
CA GLU A 45 -1.17 -25.10 0.77
C GLU A 45 -1.18 -25.46 -0.73
N ARG A 46 -2.27 -25.13 -1.43
CA ARG A 46 -2.41 -25.33 -2.87
C ARG A 46 -1.81 -24.22 -3.72
N GLY A 47 -1.28 -23.15 -3.10
CA GLY A 47 -0.72 -22.00 -3.82
C GLY A 47 -1.75 -21.10 -4.50
N VAL A 48 -3.03 -21.18 -4.13
CA VAL A 48 -4.10 -20.30 -4.62
C VAL A 48 -4.13 -18.99 -3.84
N LEU A 49 -3.84 -19.06 -2.55
CA LEU A 49 -3.69 -17.92 -1.67
C LEU A 49 -2.27 -17.84 -1.12
N HIS A 50 -1.81 -16.61 -0.90
CA HIS A 50 -0.57 -16.30 -0.19
C HIS A 50 -0.90 -15.58 1.11
N LYS A 51 -0.39 -16.09 2.24
CA LYS A 51 -0.64 -15.49 3.55
C LYS A 51 0.26 -14.27 3.76
N LEU A 52 -0.34 -13.08 3.86
CA LEU A 52 0.37 -11.83 4.13
C LEU A 52 0.61 -11.60 5.61
N SER A 53 -0.40 -11.84 6.44
CA SER A 53 -0.37 -11.70 7.89
C SER A 53 -1.52 -12.50 8.51
N THR A 54 -1.63 -12.49 9.84
CA THR A 54 -2.77 -13.12 10.52
C THR A 54 -4.08 -12.46 10.07
N GLY A 55 -4.94 -13.25 9.43
CA GLY A 55 -6.24 -12.79 8.94
C GLY A 55 -6.24 -12.15 7.56
N TYR A 56 -5.08 -12.04 6.87
CA TYR A 56 -4.99 -11.44 5.53
C TYR A 56 -4.25 -12.34 4.56
N TYR A 57 -4.85 -12.53 3.38
CA TYR A 57 -4.36 -13.42 2.34
C TYR A 57 -4.48 -12.73 0.97
N ALA A 58 -3.45 -12.80 0.15
CA ALA A 58 -3.50 -12.34 -1.23
C ALA A 58 -3.84 -13.49 -2.18
N THR A 59 -4.61 -13.20 -3.22
CA THR A 59 -4.80 -14.15 -4.33
C THR A 59 -3.54 -14.24 -5.15
N VAL A 60 -3.07 -15.46 -5.40
CA VAL A 60 -1.91 -15.69 -6.30
C VAL A 60 -2.40 -15.57 -7.75
N PRO A 61 -1.76 -14.74 -8.59
CA PRO A 61 -2.14 -14.62 -10.00
C PRO A 61 -2.02 -15.95 -10.72
N ALA A 62 -3.00 -16.24 -11.59
CA ALA A 62 -3.06 -17.53 -12.30
C ALA A 62 -1.84 -17.81 -13.23
N HIS A 63 -1.15 -16.76 -13.65
CA HIS A 63 0.07 -16.86 -14.46
C HIS A 63 1.35 -17.00 -13.62
N SER A 64 1.25 -16.87 -12.30
CA SER A 64 2.38 -17.08 -11.40
C SER A 64 2.55 -18.58 -11.13
N HIS A 65 3.54 -19.18 -11.78
CA HIS A 65 3.91 -20.59 -11.57
C HIS A 65 4.91 -20.75 -10.42
N ASP A 66 5.38 -19.65 -9.85
CA ASP A 66 6.35 -19.66 -8.78
C ASP A 66 5.67 -19.76 -7.40
N ARG A 67 5.98 -20.83 -6.67
CA ARG A 67 5.53 -21.03 -5.28
C ARG A 67 6.10 -19.99 -4.30
N THR A 68 7.13 -19.24 -4.73
CA THR A 68 7.76 -18.15 -3.97
C THR A 68 7.11 -16.80 -4.24
N TRP A 69 6.08 -16.75 -5.12
CA TRP A 69 5.38 -15.51 -5.43
C TRP A 69 4.84 -14.84 -4.17
N ARG A 70 5.10 -13.57 -4.08
CA ARG A 70 4.53 -12.67 -3.07
C ARG A 70 4.37 -11.28 -3.68
N PRO A 71 3.32 -10.52 -3.29
CA PRO A 71 3.17 -9.16 -3.78
C PRO A 71 4.27 -8.24 -3.24
N SER A 72 4.48 -7.10 -3.90
CA SER A 72 5.32 -6.03 -3.36
C SER A 72 4.82 -5.61 -1.97
N LEU A 73 5.71 -5.01 -1.17
CA LEU A 73 5.35 -4.59 0.18
C LEU A 73 4.23 -3.54 0.15
N GLU A 74 4.31 -2.61 -0.80
CA GLU A 74 3.34 -1.55 -1.01
C GLU A 74 1.98 -2.09 -1.41
N ALA A 75 1.94 -3.05 -2.35
CA ALA A 75 0.70 -3.71 -2.77
C ALA A 75 0.05 -4.49 -1.62
N ALA A 76 0.86 -5.26 -0.86
CA ALA A 76 0.39 -5.97 0.32
C ALA A 76 -0.19 -5.01 1.38
N ALA A 77 0.52 -3.93 1.68
CA ALA A 77 0.11 -2.94 2.68
C ALA A 77 -1.20 -2.23 2.28
N TYR A 78 -1.27 -1.79 1.01
CA TYR A 78 -2.49 -1.18 0.50
C TYR A 78 -3.66 -2.15 0.48
N GLY A 79 -3.46 -3.38 -0.01
CA GLY A 79 -4.50 -4.39 -0.08
C GLY A 79 -5.06 -4.77 1.30
N ILE A 80 -4.19 -4.87 2.32
CA ILE A 80 -4.60 -5.08 3.73
C ILE A 80 -5.46 -3.91 4.22
N ALA A 81 -5.03 -2.68 3.98
CA ALA A 81 -5.79 -1.51 4.38
C ALA A 81 -7.12 -1.39 3.62
N ALA A 82 -7.11 -1.63 2.31
CA ALA A 82 -8.31 -1.60 1.47
C ALA A 82 -9.33 -2.69 1.84
N ALA A 83 -8.87 -3.86 2.30
CA ALA A 83 -9.77 -4.91 2.80
C ALA A 83 -10.54 -4.49 4.07
N ASP A 84 -9.96 -3.62 4.91
CA ASP A 84 -10.61 -3.15 6.13
C ASP A 84 -11.40 -1.85 5.95
N TYR A 85 -10.90 -0.94 5.11
CA TYR A 85 -11.41 0.45 5.04
C TYR A 85 -11.97 0.81 3.65
N GLY A 86 -11.93 -0.12 2.71
CA GLY A 86 -12.26 0.14 1.31
C GLY A 86 -11.14 0.84 0.54
N ALA A 87 -11.21 0.77 -0.78
CA ALA A 87 -10.18 1.29 -1.67
C ALA A 87 -9.95 2.81 -1.55
N GLN A 88 -10.98 3.56 -1.21
CA GLN A 88 -10.87 5.02 -1.01
C GLN A 88 -10.44 5.41 0.40
N GLY A 89 -10.55 4.48 1.37
CA GLY A 89 -10.20 4.70 2.77
C GLY A 89 -8.73 4.43 3.10
N ALA A 90 -7.89 4.10 2.11
CA ALA A 90 -6.48 3.80 2.26
C ALA A 90 -5.65 4.52 1.19
N ILE A 91 -4.54 5.15 1.60
CA ILE A 91 -3.61 5.84 0.68
C ILE A 91 -2.18 5.51 1.11
N LEU A 92 -1.37 4.99 0.20
CA LEU A 92 0.08 4.85 0.41
C LEU A 92 0.70 6.24 0.50
N MET A 93 1.52 6.50 1.53
CA MET A 93 2.11 7.81 1.77
C MET A 93 3.59 7.73 2.16
N GLY A 94 4.25 8.88 2.19
CA GLY A 94 5.64 9.01 2.63
C GLY A 94 6.57 8.04 1.92
N LEU A 95 7.28 7.18 2.66
CA LEU A 95 8.24 6.22 2.09
C LEU A 95 7.61 5.28 1.06
N SER A 96 6.37 4.82 1.28
CA SER A 96 5.70 3.92 0.35
C SER A 96 5.32 4.60 -0.96
N ALA A 97 4.82 5.84 -0.91
CA ALA A 97 4.56 6.62 -2.10
C ALA A 97 5.87 6.97 -2.83
N ALA A 98 6.92 7.36 -2.10
CA ALA A 98 8.24 7.62 -2.68
C ALA A 98 8.82 6.42 -3.42
N ARG A 99 8.61 5.19 -2.91
CA ARG A 99 8.99 3.96 -3.61
C ARG A 99 8.20 3.76 -4.90
N LEU A 100 6.88 3.96 -4.87
CA LEU A 100 6.03 3.84 -6.06
C LEU A 100 6.38 4.91 -7.12
N HIS A 101 6.79 6.09 -6.69
CA HIS A 101 7.33 7.13 -7.58
C HIS A 101 8.77 6.86 -8.04
N GLY A 102 9.40 5.76 -7.62
CA GLY A 102 10.74 5.38 -8.03
C GLY A 102 11.88 6.15 -7.36
N ALA A 103 11.60 6.92 -6.31
CA ALA A 103 12.61 7.71 -5.59
C ALA A 103 13.44 6.87 -4.61
N ILE A 104 12.96 5.71 -4.21
CA ILE A 104 13.69 4.77 -3.34
C ILE A 104 13.78 3.42 -4.05
N PRO A 105 14.92 3.10 -4.69
CA PRO A 105 15.05 1.87 -5.48
C PRO A 105 15.19 0.61 -4.63
N ARG A 106 15.75 0.72 -3.41
CA ARG A 106 15.97 -0.44 -2.54
C ARG A 106 14.68 -0.87 -1.83
N ALA A 107 14.61 -2.15 -1.48
CA ALA A 107 13.53 -2.65 -0.64
C ALA A 107 13.66 -2.10 0.79
N LEU A 108 12.54 -1.72 1.38
CA LEU A 108 12.42 -1.34 2.78
C LEU A 108 11.67 -2.41 3.57
N GLY A 109 11.96 -2.53 4.87
CA GLY A 109 11.21 -3.38 5.80
C GLY A 109 9.94 -2.70 6.35
N VAL A 110 9.52 -1.57 5.76
CA VAL A 110 8.40 -0.79 6.25
C VAL A 110 7.56 -0.27 5.08
N ALA A 111 6.23 -0.35 5.23
CA ALA A 111 5.27 0.36 4.38
C ALA A 111 4.42 1.31 5.22
N VAL A 112 4.05 2.44 4.65
CA VAL A 112 3.27 3.49 5.32
C VAL A 112 1.96 3.71 4.59
N VAL A 113 0.85 3.58 5.32
CA VAL A 113 -0.50 3.75 4.80
C VAL A 113 -1.26 4.75 5.64
N ALA A 114 -1.83 5.78 5.00
CA ALA A 114 -2.79 6.68 5.61
C ALA A 114 -4.17 6.03 5.66
N ILE A 115 -4.83 6.12 6.81
CA ILE A 115 -6.22 5.71 7.04
C ILE A 115 -6.89 6.74 7.97
N ASP A 116 -8.23 6.80 7.98
CA ASP A 116 -8.99 7.78 8.78
C ASP A 116 -9.08 7.43 10.28
N ARG A 117 -8.62 6.24 10.68
CA ARG A 117 -8.76 5.69 12.04
C ARG A 117 -7.41 5.36 12.68
N ASN A 118 -7.41 5.25 14.00
CA ASN A 118 -6.27 4.68 14.71
C ASN A 118 -6.27 3.16 14.55
N ARG A 119 -5.11 2.62 14.19
CA ARG A 119 -4.86 1.19 14.07
C ARG A 119 -3.44 0.88 14.50
N PRO A 120 -3.23 -0.22 15.25
CA PRO A 120 -1.89 -0.72 15.54
C PRO A 120 -1.15 -1.12 14.25
N ASN A 121 0.17 -0.95 14.26
CA ASN A 121 1.03 -1.45 13.19
C ASN A 121 0.87 -2.96 13.01
N LEU A 122 1.06 -3.45 11.79
CA LEU A 122 0.87 -4.84 11.44
C LEU A 122 2.18 -5.44 10.91
N LYS A 123 2.70 -6.46 11.60
CA LYS A 123 3.84 -7.23 11.10
C LYS A 123 3.36 -8.23 10.04
N LEU A 124 4.08 -8.30 8.92
CA LEU A 124 3.83 -9.31 7.89
C LEU A 124 4.36 -10.68 8.34
N ALA A 125 3.74 -11.75 7.83
CA ALA A 125 4.11 -13.13 8.15
C ALA A 125 5.04 -13.75 7.09
N ASP A 126 5.04 -13.18 5.89
CA ASP A 126 5.78 -13.68 4.72
C ASP A 126 7.15 -13.04 4.53
N ARG A 127 7.44 -12.00 5.32
CA ARG A 127 8.72 -11.26 5.27
C ARG A 127 8.94 -10.47 6.56
N ASP A 128 10.18 -10.10 6.83
CA ASP A 128 10.48 -9.18 7.94
C ASP A 128 10.17 -7.74 7.52
N ALA A 129 8.87 -7.40 7.60
CA ALA A 129 8.38 -6.07 7.28
C ALA A 129 7.14 -5.72 8.12
N THR A 130 6.94 -4.42 8.32
CA THR A 130 5.83 -3.88 9.10
C THR A 130 5.05 -2.85 8.29
N VAL A 131 3.73 -2.95 8.33
CA VAL A 131 2.82 -1.91 7.81
C VAL A 131 2.52 -0.93 8.93
N LEU A 132 2.91 0.32 8.75
CA LEU A 132 2.63 1.44 9.63
C LEU A 132 1.33 2.11 9.17
N PHE A 133 0.37 2.22 10.07
CA PHE A 133 -0.87 2.93 9.81
C PHE A 133 -0.80 4.33 10.43
N VAL A 134 -0.98 5.34 9.60
CA VAL A 134 -0.97 6.74 10.02
C VAL A 134 -2.39 7.27 9.91
N ARG A 135 -2.93 7.75 11.04
CA ARG A 135 -4.24 8.41 11.00
C ARG A 135 -4.14 9.72 10.26
N ARG A 136 -4.90 9.83 9.16
CA ARG A 136 -5.05 11.02 8.32
C ARG A 136 -6.49 11.09 7.80
N ASP A 137 -6.97 12.28 7.54
CA ASP A 137 -8.17 12.48 6.73
C ASP A 137 -7.82 12.17 5.27
N THR A 138 -8.16 10.96 4.82
CA THR A 138 -7.82 10.47 3.48
C THR A 138 -8.51 11.28 2.38
N GLY A 139 -9.69 11.84 2.65
CA GLY A 139 -10.40 12.69 1.70
C GLY A 139 -9.72 14.04 1.43
N ARG A 140 -8.73 14.41 2.27
CA ARG A 140 -7.97 15.65 2.14
C ARG A 140 -6.54 15.45 1.64
N LEU A 141 -6.08 14.22 1.49
CA LEU A 141 -4.75 13.97 0.92
C LEU A 141 -4.80 14.11 -0.60
N ASP A 142 -3.78 14.78 -1.15
CA ASP A 142 -3.59 14.82 -2.59
C ASP A 142 -3.00 13.49 -3.04
N ALA A 143 -3.78 12.72 -3.81
CA ALA A 143 -3.46 11.33 -4.13
C ALA A 143 -3.84 10.98 -5.57
N GLU A 144 -3.09 10.08 -6.15
CA GLU A 144 -3.28 9.57 -7.51
C GLU A 144 -3.29 8.03 -7.53
N ARG A 145 -3.72 7.47 -8.67
CA ARG A 145 -3.71 6.03 -8.89
C ARG A 145 -2.36 5.61 -9.45
N VAL A 146 -1.69 4.69 -8.74
CA VAL A 146 -0.41 4.10 -9.13
C VAL A 146 -0.57 2.59 -9.31
N SER A 147 -0.04 2.04 -10.39
CA SER A 147 -0.09 0.59 -10.66
C SER A 147 0.78 -0.17 -9.68
N THR A 148 0.23 -1.29 -9.18
CA THR A 148 0.94 -2.29 -8.38
C THR A 148 0.66 -3.69 -8.91
N ASP A 149 1.35 -4.68 -8.41
CA ASP A 149 1.14 -6.10 -8.76
C ASP A 149 -0.19 -6.69 -8.26
N LEU A 150 -0.93 -5.99 -7.40
CA LEU A 150 -2.29 -6.36 -6.98
C LEU A 150 -3.38 -5.44 -7.57
N GLY A 151 -3.01 -4.51 -8.45
CA GLY A 151 -3.92 -3.54 -9.06
C GLY A 151 -3.53 -2.09 -8.81
N ALA A 152 -4.40 -1.14 -9.19
CA ALA A 152 -4.12 0.28 -9.06
C ALA A 152 -4.42 0.78 -7.64
N ALA A 153 -3.40 1.02 -6.84
CA ALA A 153 -3.48 1.59 -5.50
C ALA A 153 -3.61 3.13 -5.54
N LEU A 154 -4.13 3.73 -4.47
CA LEU A 154 -3.98 5.17 -4.23
C LEU A 154 -2.66 5.42 -3.50
N ALA A 155 -1.89 6.38 -4.01
CA ALA A 155 -0.69 6.89 -3.36
C ALA A 155 -0.71 8.42 -3.36
N THR A 156 -0.07 9.05 -2.39
CA THR A 156 0.08 10.51 -2.41
C THR A 156 0.85 10.95 -3.65
N THR A 157 0.45 12.10 -4.23
CA THR A 157 1.16 12.74 -5.37
C THR A 157 2.62 13.04 -5.00
N VAL A 158 3.44 13.38 -5.99
CA VAL A 158 4.84 13.75 -5.75
C VAL A 158 4.94 14.88 -4.73
N GLU A 159 4.13 15.93 -4.87
CA GLU A 159 4.12 17.11 -4.00
C GLU A 159 3.70 16.77 -2.56
N GLN A 160 2.60 16.05 -2.41
CA GLN A 160 2.15 15.60 -1.09
C GLN A 160 3.19 14.66 -0.45
N THR A 161 3.83 13.78 -1.24
CA THR A 161 4.86 12.86 -0.76
C THR A 161 6.09 13.61 -0.26
N LEU A 162 6.55 14.63 -0.97
CA LEU A 162 7.64 15.51 -0.54
C LEU A 162 7.36 16.14 0.82
N LEU A 163 6.15 16.69 0.97
CA LEU A 163 5.74 17.32 2.22
C LEU A 163 5.59 16.32 3.36
N ASP A 164 5.07 15.13 3.10
CA ASP A 164 4.93 14.06 4.10
C ASP A 164 6.31 13.58 4.62
N LEU A 165 7.27 13.35 3.70
CA LEU A 165 8.65 12.97 4.05
C LEU A 165 9.34 14.04 4.86
N ALA A 166 9.22 15.30 4.46
CA ALA A 166 9.83 16.42 5.17
C ALA A 166 9.11 16.75 6.50
N HIS A 167 7.81 16.44 6.61
CA HIS A 167 7.07 16.65 7.85
C HIS A 167 7.46 15.64 8.94
N ARG A 168 7.61 14.36 8.55
CA ARG A 168 7.96 13.27 9.48
C ARG A 168 9.08 12.38 8.90
N PRO A 169 10.31 12.89 8.84
CA PRO A 169 11.43 12.17 8.21
C PRO A 169 11.82 10.89 8.95
N ASP A 170 11.52 10.81 10.23
CA ASP A 170 11.76 9.67 11.11
C ASP A 170 10.72 8.54 10.96
N LEU A 171 9.62 8.81 10.26
CA LEU A 171 8.55 7.82 10.08
C LEU A 171 9.03 6.63 9.27
N GLY A 172 9.11 5.48 9.92
CA GLY A 172 9.65 4.24 9.34
C GLY A 172 11.12 3.98 9.69
N GLY A 173 11.77 4.86 10.47
CA GLY A 173 13.11 4.64 11.00
C GLY A 173 14.24 4.79 9.98
N VAL A 174 13.99 5.43 8.84
CA VAL A 174 14.95 5.56 7.71
C VAL A 174 15.03 7.01 7.22
N THR A 175 15.51 7.90 8.09
CA THR A 175 15.56 9.36 7.85
C THR A 175 16.40 9.74 6.64
N ASN A 176 17.52 9.06 6.41
CA ASN A 176 18.41 9.35 5.27
C ASN A 176 17.69 9.07 3.95
N GLU A 177 16.97 7.95 3.87
CA GLU A 177 16.18 7.59 2.70
C GLU A 177 15.06 8.59 2.44
N ALA A 178 14.47 9.14 3.49
CA ALA A 178 13.46 10.20 3.34
C ALA A 178 14.07 11.46 2.75
N GLN A 179 15.25 11.88 3.17
CA GLN A 179 15.98 13.03 2.61
C GLN A 179 16.38 12.78 1.15
N ASP A 180 16.94 11.60 0.85
CA ASP A 180 17.36 11.27 -0.50
C ASP A 180 16.17 11.17 -1.46
N ALA A 181 15.04 10.63 -0.99
CA ALA A 181 13.80 10.61 -1.76
C ALA A 181 13.28 12.03 -2.05
N VAL A 182 13.36 12.96 -1.09
CA VAL A 182 13.02 14.36 -1.33
C VAL A 182 13.89 14.94 -2.43
N ARG A 183 15.22 14.74 -2.39
CA ARG A 183 16.14 15.22 -3.44
C ARG A 183 15.80 14.63 -4.82
N ALA A 184 15.46 13.34 -4.86
CA ALA A 184 15.12 12.65 -6.11
C ALA A 184 13.77 13.10 -6.70
N LEU A 185 12.79 13.43 -5.85
CA LEU A 185 11.46 13.86 -6.28
C LEU A 185 11.38 15.35 -6.60
N TRP A 186 12.22 16.18 -5.98
CA TRP A 186 12.16 17.64 -6.08
C TRP A 186 12.10 18.18 -7.52
N PRO A 187 12.93 17.71 -8.46
CA PRO A 187 12.90 18.17 -9.85
C PRO A 187 11.62 17.80 -10.62
N ARG A 188 10.79 16.92 -10.05
CA ARG A 188 9.56 16.40 -10.67
C ARG A 188 8.30 17.09 -10.13
N ALA A 189 8.43 17.82 -9.04
CA ALA A 189 7.32 18.50 -8.40
C ALA A 189 6.92 19.78 -9.15
N ASP A 190 5.62 20.05 -9.22
CA ASP A 190 5.11 21.35 -9.60
C ASP A 190 5.25 22.33 -8.41
N PRO A 191 6.06 23.41 -8.52
CA PRO A 191 6.28 24.33 -7.42
C PRO A 191 4.99 25.02 -6.94
N HIS A 192 4.06 25.35 -7.84
CA HIS A 192 2.80 26.00 -7.48
C HIS A 192 1.90 25.06 -6.70
N GLN A 193 1.79 23.81 -7.15
CA GLN A 193 1.01 22.79 -6.45
C GLN A 193 1.63 22.46 -5.08
N LEU A 194 2.95 22.37 -5.01
CA LEU A 194 3.68 22.11 -3.76
C LEU A 194 3.41 23.23 -2.73
N GLU A 195 3.48 24.51 -3.13
CA GLU A 195 3.18 25.65 -2.27
C GLU A 195 1.71 25.68 -1.86
N HIS A 196 0.81 25.41 -2.79
CA HIS A 196 -0.63 25.35 -2.53
C HIS A 196 -0.95 24.30 -1.45
N ILE A 197 -0.48 23.06 -1.62
CA ILE A 197 -0.68 21.99 -0.65
C ILE A 197 -0.05 22.36 0.71
N ALA A 198 1.17 22.91 0.70
CA ALA A 198 1.86 23.29 1.93
C ALA A 198 1.08 24.37 2.71
N ALA A 199 0.49 25.33 2.04
CA ALA A 199 -0.33 26.37 2.66
C ALA A 199 -1.66 25.81 3.18
N GLU A 200 -2.40 25.06 2.34
CA GLU A 200 -3.71 24.51 2.69
C GLU A 200 -3.64 23.49 3.84
N ARG A 201 -2.58 22.66 3.87
CA ARG A 201 -2.38 21.60 4.87
C ARG A 201 -1.57 22.04 6.08
N ARG A 202 -1.16 23.31 6.16
CA ARG A 202 -0.30 23.85 7.22
C ARG A 202 1.07 23.14 7.32
N LEU A 203 1.65 22.81 6.16
CA LEU A 203 2.93 22.10 6.03
C LEU A 203 4.08 23.04 5.61
N LEU A 204 3.97 24.35 5.82
CA LEU A 204 5.01 25.33 5.45
C LEU A 204 6.36 25.06 6.11
N THR A 205 6.37 24.49 7.33
CA THR A 205 7.62 24.07 7.98
C THR A 205 8.24 22.86 7.29
N ALA A 206 7.42 21.92 6.82
CA ALA A 206 7.89 20.79 6.02
C ALA A 206 8.44 21.26 4.67
N LEU A 207 7.77 22.20 4.01
CA LEU A 207 8.26 22.80 2.76
C LEU A 207 9.62 23.49 2.95
N ARG A 208 9.79 24.30 4.00
CA ARG A 208 11.09 24.92 4.31
C ARG A 208 12.19 23.89 4.56
N ARG A 209 11.87 22.81 5.27
CA ARG A 209 12.80 21.70 5.48
C ARG A 209 13.16 20.99 4.17
N ALA A 210 12.16 20.70 3.31
CA ALA A 210 12.43 20.09 2.02
C ALA A 210 13.35 20.97 1.16
N ARG A 211 13.10 22.29 1.08
CA ARG A 211 13.98 23.25 0.41
C ARG A 211 15.41 23.22 0.94
N SER A 212 15.59 23.22 2.26
CA SER A 212 16.94 23.15 2.84
C SER A 212 17.69 21.85 2.50
N TRP A 213 16.98 20.76 2.25
CA TRP A 213 17.61 19.49 1.85
C TRP A 213 18.06 19.46 0.39
N VAL A 214 17.50 20.32 -0.44
CA VAL A 214 17.87 20.44 -1.87
C VAL A 214 18.76 21.66 -2.13
N GLY A 215 19.07 22.47 -1.13
CA GLY A 215 19.96 23.62 -1.24
C GLY A 215 19.27 24.92 -1.68
N GLU A 216 17.97 25.03 -1.44
CA GLU A 216 17.16 26.24 -1.69
C GLU A 216 16.84 27.01 -0.39
#